data_24797b3c18694550756a6043eb1a4649
#
_entry.id   24797b3c18694550756a6043eb1a4649
#
_cell.length_a   1.000
_cell.length_b   1.000
_cell.length_c   1.000
_cell.angle_alpha   90.00
_cell.angle_beta   90.00
_cell.angle_gamma   90.00
#
_symmetry.space_group_name_H-M   'P 1'
#
loop_
_entity.id
_entity.type
_entity.pdbx_description
1 polymer ?
#
loop_
_entity_poly.entity_id
_entity_poly.type
_entity_poly.pdbx_seq_one_letter_code
_entity_poly.pdbx_strand_id
1 'polypeptide(L)'
;MCSSDLKKGVEFHLNTKVTEVNPKEVIVEKDGKTNAISADKILVSVGRRAITKNLGLESLSIETDRRGVRVNEYMQTSHPHVYAAGDITGFSQLAHTAYREGEVAVNHILGNEERMDYRAIPAVVYTNPEVAGVGKTEEELKASGEYYNLVKIPMTYSGRFVAENEIGNGLCKLLTNVNGQIIGCHLVGNPASEIIVIAGIAVEHGYTVDEFKKTVFPHPTVGEAIHESLYL
;
A
#
# COMPACT_ATOMS: atom_id res chain seq x y z
N MET A 1 12.83 5.55 1.78
CA MET A 1 14.01 4.67 1.80
C MET A 1 14.26 4.27 3.24
N CYS A 2 14.29 2.99 3.56
CA CYS A 2 14.45 2.53 4.93
C CYS A 2 15.93 2.62 5.34
N SER A 3 16.23 3.33 6.44
CA SER A 3 17.61 3.43 6.96
C SER A 3 18.21 2.06 7.32
N SER A 4 17.38 1.03 7.49
CA SER A 4 17.81 -0.34 7.77
C SER A 4 18.54 -0.98 6.59
N ASP A 5 18.13 -0.68 5.35
CA ASP A 5 18.77 -1.27 4.15
C ASP A 5 20.18 -0.71 3.97
N LEU A 6 20.37 0.58 4.18
CA LEU A 6 21.70 1.21 4.18
C LEU A 6 22.63 0.59 5.24
N LYS A 7 22.10 0.28 6.44
CA LYS A 7 22.87 -0.40 7.50
C LYS A 7 23.27 -1.83 7.12
N LYS A 8 22.53 -2.46 6.20
CA LYS A 8 22.82 -3.80 5.67
C LYS A 8 23.77 -3.77 4.45
N GLY A 9 24.28 -2.59 4.08
CA GLY A 9 25.21 -2.42 2.98
C GLY A 9 24.55 -2.36 1.60
N VAL A 10 23.22 -2.11 1.51
CA VAL A 10 22.53 -1.91 0.23
C VAL A 10 22.90 -0.53 -0.33
N GLU A 11 23.42 -0.50 -1.55
CA GLU A 11 23.71 0.74 -2.27
C GLU A 11 22.51 1.17 -3.12
N PHE A 12 22.21 2.48 -3.10
CA PHE A 12 21.08 3.05 -3.86
C PHE A 12 21.60 4.01 -4.92
N HIS A 13 21.33 3.72 -6.17
CA HIS A 13 21.63 4.59 -7.31
C HIS A 13 20.36 5.32 -7.76
N LEU A 14 19.96 6.37 -7.03
CA LEU A 14 18.78 7.18 -7.34
C LEU A 14 19.01 8.08 -8.55
N ASN A 15 17.91 8.40 -9.27
CA ASN A 15 17.94 9.19 -10.51
C ASN A 15 18.88 8.60 -11.57
N THR A 16 18.95 7.26 -11.60
CA THR A 16 19.86 6.51 -12.46
C THR A 16 19.02 5.62 -13.38
N LYS A 17 19.20 5.79 -14.68
CA LYS A 17 18.50 5.02 -15.70
C LYS A 17 19.31 3.79 -16.07
N VAL A 18 18.68 2.62 -16.07
CA VAL A 18 19.27 1.41 -16.68
C VAL A 18 19.12 1.51 -18.18
N THR A 19 20.22 1.42 -18.91
CA THR A 19 20.27 1.52 -20.38
C THR A 19 20.51 0.17 -21.04
N GLU A 20 21.22 -0.75 -20.35
CA GLU A 20 21.51 -2.09 -20.86
C GLU A 20 21.67 -3.08 -19.70
N VAL A 21 21.29 -4.33 -19.94
CA VAL A 21 21.45 -5.44 -18.98
C VAL A 21 22.21 -6.58 -19.67
N ASN A 22 23.38 -6.88 -19.15
CA ASN A 22 24.25 -7.97 -19.58
C ASN A 22 24.26 -9.09 -18.52
N PRO A 23 24.72 -10.31 -18.81
CA PRO A 23 24.65 -11.44 -17.87
C PRO A 23 25.31 -11.22 -16.50
N LYS A 24 26.29 -10.33 -16.40
CA LYS A 24 27.07 -10.07 -15.18
C LYS A 24 27.23 -8.59 -14.84
N GLU A 25 26.58 -7.72 -15.59
CA GLU A 25 26.65 -6.28 -15.35
C GLU A 25 25.40 -5.56 -15.83
N VAL A 26 25.14 -4.42 -15.24
CA VAL A 26 24.07 -3.49 -15.64
C VAL A 26 24.73 -2.17 -16.02
N ILE A 27 24.43 -1.69 -17.22
CA ILE A 27 24.89 -0.37 -17.68
C ILE A 27 23.84 0.68 -17.24
N VAL A 28 24.32 1.67 -16.54
CA VAL A 28 23.48 2.73 -15.99
C VAL A 28 23.95 4.11 -16.46
N GLU A 29 22.99 5.02 -16.62
CA GLU A 29 23.24 6.42 -16.98
C GLU A 29 22.74 7.34 -15.87
N LYS A 30 23.58 8.25 -15.43
CA LYS A 30 23.25 9.32 -14.51
C LYS A 30 23.95 10.61 -14.94
N ASP A 31 23.21 11.70 -15.05
CA ASP A 31 23.73 13.03 -15.43
C ASP A 31 24.58 13.01 -16.73
N GLY A 32 24.14 12.20 -17.72
CA GLY A 32 24.83 12.03 -19.00
C GLY A 32 26.11 11.19 -18.94
N LYS A 33 26.43 10.57 -17.81
CA LYS A 33 27.58 9.68 -17.64
C LYS A 33 27.10 8.23 -17.53
N THR A 34 27.77 7.38 -18.29
CA THR A 34 27.51 5.93 -18.31
C THR A 34 28.50 5.22 -17.40
N ASN A 35 27.99 4.30 -16.55
CA ASN A 35 28.79 3.44 -15.70
C ASN A 35 28.29 2.00 -15.78
N ALA A 36 29.18 1.05 -15.55
CA ALA A 36 28.85 -0.37 -15.42
C ALA A 36 28.84 -0.78 -13.94
N ILE A 37 27.79 -1.49 -13.53
CA ILE A 37 27.68 -2.10 -12.20
C ILE A 37 27.72 -3.62 -12.36
N SER A 38 28.78 -4.24 -11.86
CA SER A 38 28.91 -5.69 -11.88
C SER A 38 28.01 -6.37 -10.85
N ALA A 39 27.41 -7.50 -11.20
CA ALA A 39 26.59 -8.30 -10.32
C ALA A 39 26.59 -9.78 -10.73
N ASP A 40 26.64 -10.67 -9.75
CA ASP A 40 26.52 -12.13 -10.00
C ASP A 40 25.09 -12.53 -10.38
N LYS A 41 24.10 -11.81 -9.88
CA LYS A 41 22.68 -11.99 -10.16
C LYS A 41 22.01 -10.63 -10.36
N ILE A 42 21.12 -10.56 -11.32
CA ILE A 42 20.35 -9.35 -11.64
C ILE A 42 18.88 -9.67 -11.49
N LEU A 43 18.20 -8.92 -10.60
CA LEU A 43 16.76 -9.00 -10.42
C LEU A 43 16.11 -7.78 -11.09
N VAL A 44 15.19 -8.02 -12.02
CA VAL A 44 14.39 -6.97 -12.67
C VAL A 44 13.05 -6.82 -11.95
N SER A 45 12.84 -5.67 -11.31
CA SER A 45 11.62 -5.36 -10.56
C SER A 45 11.19 -3.92 -10.88
N VAL A 46 10.80 -3.68 -12.14
CA VAL A 46 10.51 -2.34 -12.69
C VAL A 46 9.02 -1.99 -12.74
N GLY A 47 8.21 -2.74 -12.00
CA GLY A 47 6.75 -2.57 -11.93
C GLY A 47 6.00 -3.59 -12.80
N ARG A 48 4.67 -3.47 -12.75
CA ARG A 48 3.71 -4.34 -13.45
C ARG A 48 2.73 -3.51 -14.26
N ARG A 49 2.16 -4.12 -15.28
CA ARG A 49 1.06 -3.55 -16.06
C ARG A 49 0.04 -4.64 -16.38
N ALA A 50 -1.21 -4.25 -16.55
CA ALA A 50 -2.25 -5.15 -17.01
C ALA A 50 -1.91 -5.73 -18.39
N ILE A 51 -2.17 -7.03 -18.57
CA ILE A 51 -2.06 -7.70 -19.86
C ILE A 51 -3.47 -7.79 -20.43
N THR A 52 -3.77 -6.94 -21.40
CA THR A 52 -5.10 -6.86 -22.05
C THR A 52 -5.13 -7.41 -23.47
N LYS A 53 -3.96 -7.69 -24.06
CA LYS A 53 -3.83 -8.18 -25.43
C LYS A 53 -4.30 -9.63 -25.59
N ASN A 54 -4.95 -9.94 -26.70
CA ASN A 54 -5.41 -11.28 -27.08
C ASN A 54 -6.48 -11.88 -26.14
N LEU A 55 -7.24 -11.04 -25.45
CA LEU A 55 -8.37 -11.46 -24.61
C LEU A 55 -9.73 -11.31 -25.33
N GLY A 56 -9.73 -10.85 -26.58
CA GLY A 56 -10.97 -10.64 -27.33
C GLY A 56 -11.79 -9.43 -26.87
N LEU A 57 -11.20 -8.52 -26.11
CA LEU A 57 -11.89 -7.34 -25.55
C LEU A 57 -12.44 -6.44 -26.65
N GLU A 58 -11.74 -6.34 -27.77
CA GLU A 58 -12.10 -5.54 -28.92
C GLU A 58 -13.37 -6.05 -29.59
N SER A 59 -13.62 -7.37 -29.58
CA SER A 59 -14.81 -7.98 -30.17
C SER A 59 -16.11 -7.61 -29.43
N LEU A 60 -15.98 -7.24 -28.15
CA LEU A 60 -17.06 -6.77 -27.29
C LEU A 60 -17.04 -5.25 -27.07
N SER A 61 -16.14 -4.53 -27.78
CA SER A 61 -15.94 -3.09 -27.59
C SER A 61 -15.67 -2.68 -26.14
N ILE A 62 -14.95 -3.54 -25.39
CA ILE A 62 -14.59 -3.24 -24.02
C ILE A 62 -13.49 -2.20 -24.00
N GLU A 63 -13.73 -1.10 -23.28
CA GLU A 63 -12.79 0.00 -23.16
C GLU A 63 -11.58 -0.37 -22.32
N THR A 64 -10.40 0.00 -22.79
CA THR A 64 -9.14 -0.12 -22.07
C THR A 64 -8.39 1.21 -22.11
N ASP A 65 -7.59 1.46 -21.08
CA ASP A 65 -6.66 2.60 -21.05
C ASP A 65 -5.23 2.13 -20.71
N ARG A 66 -4.33 3.05 -20.42
CA ARG A 66 -2.94 2.74 -20.05
C ARG A 66 -2.79 1.89 -18.79
N ARG A 67 -3.79 1.87 -17.93
CA ARG A 67 -3.81 1.07 -16.68
C ARG A 67 -4.29 -0.35 -16.95
N GLY A 68 -5.37 -0.51 -17.72
CA GLY A 68 -5.97 -1.81 -17.99
C GLY A 68 -7.39 -1.70 -18.54
N VAL A 69 -8.24 -2.64 -18.19
CA VAL A 69 -9.67 -2.63 -18.52
C VAL A 69 -10.36 -1.58 -17.64
N ARG A 70 -11.13 -0.70 -18.29
CA ARG A 70 -11.94 0.31 -17.59
C ARG A 70 -13.17 -0.34 -16.96
N VAL A 71 -13.37 -0.04 -15.69
CA VAL A 71 -14.55 -0.47 -14.92
C VAL A 71 -15.16 0.72 -14.18
N ASN A 72 -16.45 0.61 -13.87
CA ASN A 72 -17.14 1.53 -12.96
C ASN A 72 -16.95 1.09 -11.49
N GLU A 73 -17.63 1.78 -10.56
CA GLU A 73 -17.58 1.49 -9.12
C GLU A 73 -18.15 0.12 -8.74
N TYR A 74 -18.82 -0.57 -9.64
CA TYR A 74 -19.36 -1.93 -9.48
C TYR A 74 -18.49 -2.99 -10.17
N MET A 75 -17.30 -2.62 -10.63
CA MET A 75 -16.39 -3.47 -11.39
C MET A 75 -16.94 -3.91 -12.76
N GLN A 76 -18.01 -3.29 -13.24
CA GLN A 76 -18.59 -3.54 -14.55
C GLN A 76 -17.82 -2.76 -15.63
N THR A 77 -17.52 -3.43 -16.74
CA THR A 77 -16.87 -2.81 -17.92
C THR A 77 -17.85 -1.95 -18.74
N SER A 78 -17.39 -1.40 -19.86
CA SER A 78 -18.25 -0.75 -20.85
C SER A 78 -19.28 -1.69 -21.48
N HIS A 79 -19.08 -3.01 -21.38
CA HIS A 79 -20.06 -4.03 -21.80
C HIS A 79 -20.90 -4.50 -20.61
N PRO A 80 -22.26 -4.42 -20.66
CA PRO A 80 -23.13 -4.60 -19.49
C PRO A 80 -23.12 -5.99 -18.84
N HIS A 81 -22.60 -7.00 -19.51
CA HIS A 81 -22.53 -8.38 -19.00
C HIS A 81 -21.09 -8.85 -18.71
N VAL A 82 -20.12 -7.91 -18.74
CA VAL A 82 -18.72 -8.23 -18.52
C VAL A 82 -18.18 -7.38 -17.37
N TYR A 83 -17.52 -8.04 -16.44
CA TYR A 83 -16.88 -7.46 -15.27
C TYR A 83 -15.39 -7.75 -15.31
N ALA A 84 -14.59 -6.92 -14.65
CA ALA A 84 -13.16 -7.16 -14.49
C ALA A 84 -12.73 -6.85 -13.06
N ALA A 85 -11.87 -7.71 -12.49
CA ALA A 85 -11.33 -7.58 -11.14
C ALA A 85 -9.85 -7.98 -11.13
N GLY A 86 -9.10 -7.43 -10.18
CA GLY A 86 -7.68 -7.69 -9.99
C GLY A 86 -6.76 -6.88 -10.89
N ASP A 87 -5.56 -7.38 -11.11
CA ASP A 87 -4.48 -6.66 -11.81
C ASP A 87 -4.87 -6.11 -13.20
N ILE A 88 -5.85 -6.73 -13.83
CA ILE A 88 -6.32 -6.32 -15.16
C ILE A 88 -7.00 -4.94 -15.15
N THR A 89 -7.56 -4.50 -14.02
CA THR A 89 -8.20 -3.18 -13.88
C THR A 89 -7.16 -2.07 -13.70
N GLY A 90 -5.96 -2.44 -13.20
CA GLY A 90 -4.85 -1.52 -12.97
C GLY A 90 -5.05 -0.52 -11.82
N PHE A 91 -6.08 -0.68 -10.98
CA PHE A 91 -6.29 0.16 -9.79
C PHE A 91 -5.38 -0.27 -8.64
N SER A 92 -5.43 -1.55 -8.28
CA SER A 92 -4.63 -2.13 -7.21
C SER A 92 -4.14 -3.51 -7.65
N GLN A 93 -2.83 -3.74 -7.56
CA GLN A 93 -2.21 -5.02 -7.93
C GLN A 93 -1.92 -5.85 -6.68
N LEU A 94 -2.97 -6.01 -5.85
CA LEU A 94 -2.93 -6.73 -4.58
C LEU A 94 -4.01 -7.81 -4.55
N ALA A 95 -3.65 -9.01 -4.11
CA ALA A 95 -4.55 -10.15 -4.11
C ALA A 95 -5.83 -9.89 -3.29
N HIS A 96 -5.70 -9.31 -2.10
CA HIS A 96 -6.84 -8.98 -1.24
C HIS A 96 -7.77 -7.92 -1.84
N THR A 97 -7.24 -6.98 -2.63
CA THR A 97 -8.07 -6.05 -3.40
C THR A 97 -8.84 -6.78 -4.48
N ALA A 98 -8.18 -7.69 -5.21
CA ALA A 98 -8.83 -8.48 -6.27
C ALA A 98 -9.98 -9.34 -5.72
N TYR A 99 -9.85 -9.92 -4.51
CA TYR A 99 -10.96 -10.61 -3.85
C TYR A 99 -12.14 -9.68 -3.62
N ARG A 100 -11.89 -8.48 -3.07
CA ARG A 100 -12.95 -7.51 -2.79
C ARG A 100 -13.62 -7.00 -4.06
N GLU A 101 -12.85 -6.70 -5.08
CA GLU A 101 -13.37 -6.34 -6.41
C GLU A 101 -14.27 -7.43 -6.99
N GLY A 102 -13.86 -8.71 -6.84
CA GLY A 102 -14.66 -9.86 -7.27
C GLY A 102 -15.98 -9.98 -6.50
N GLU A 103 -15.98 -9.76 -5.19
CA GLU A 103 -17.19 -9.74 -4.35
C GLU A 103 -18.15 -8.62 -4.80
N VAL A 104 -17.65 -7.41 -5.02
CA VAL A 104 -18.45 -6.28 -5.50
C VAL A 104 -19.06 -6.60 -6.87
N ALA A 105 -18.27 -7.16 -7.79
CA ALA A 105 -18.78 -7.58 -9.11
C ALA A 105 -19.93 -8.58 -8.99
N VAL A 106 -19.78 -9.64 -8.17
CA VAL A 106 -20.79 -10.66 -7.96
C VAL A 106 -22.03 -10.07 -7.28
N ASN A 107 -21.86 -9.23 -6.28
CA ASN A 107 -22.98 -8.55 -5.60
C ASN A 107 -23.79 -7.71 -6.58
N HIS A 108 -23.12 -6.96 -7.47
CA HIS A 108 -23.83 -6.19 -8.49
C HIS A 108 -24.57 -7.08 -9.50
N ILE A 109 -24.01 -8.22 -9.92
CA ILE A 109 -24.69 -9.22 -10.76
C ILE A 109 -25.96 -9.75 -10.08
N LEU A 110 -25.95 -9.90 -8.75
CA LEU A 110 -27.09 -10.37 -7.96
C LEU A 110 -28.11 -9.25 -7.63
N GLY A 111 -27.89 -8.02 -8.11
CA GLY A 111 -28.78 -6.89 -7.91
C GLY A 111 -28.52 -6.08 -6.64
N ASN A 112 -27.40 -6.27 -5.97
CA ASN A 112 -26.98 -5.46 -4.83
C ASN A 112 -26.09 -4.30 -5.29
N GLU A 113 -26.46 -3.09 -4.96
CA GLU A 113 -25.70 -1.87 -5.34
C GLU A 113 -24.56 -1.57 -4.35
N GLU A 114 -23.65 -2.51 -4.17
CA GLU A 114 -22.44 -2.31 -3.37
C GLU A 114 -21.31 -1.77 -4.24
N ARG A 115 -20.69 -0.66 -3.83
CA ARG A 115 -19.62 0.00 -4.57
C ARG A 115 -18.25 -0.40 -4.05
N MET A 116 -17.28 -0.48 -4.93
CA MET A 116 -15.88 -0.67 -4.55
C MET A 116 -15.33 0.60 -3.90
N ASP A 117 -14.76 0.46 -2.72
CA ASP A 117 -14.05 1.51 -2.00
C ASP A 117 -12.58 1.14 -1.83
N TYR A 118 -11.70 2.00 -2.29
CA TYR A 118 -10.25 1.79 -2.22
C TYR A 118 -9.59 2.55 -1.05
N ARG A 119 -10.35 3.32 -0.25
CA ARG A 119 -9.78 4.18 0.81
C ARG A 119 -9.06 3.41 1.90
N ALA A 120 -9.52 2.21 2.21
CA ALA A 120 -9.02 1.41 3.33
C ALA A 120 -8.29 0.13 2.89
N ILE A 121 -7.78 0.09 1.67
CA ILE A 121 -6.99 -1.05 1.20
C ILE A 121 -5.59 -0.98 1.83
N PRO A 122 -5.20 -1.95 2.68
CA PRO A 122 -3.87 -1.97 3.25
C PRO A 122 -2.84 -2.43 2.21
N ALA A 123 -1.67 -1.81 2.23
CA ALA A 123 -0.51 -2.22 1.43
C ALA A 123 0.64 -2.62 2.34
N VAL A 124 1.32 -3.71 2.01
CA VAL A 124 2.43 -4.25 2.81
C VAL A 124 3.64 -4.55 1.94
N VAL A 125 4.81 -4.18 2.46
CA VAL A 125 6.10 -4.60 1.93
C VAL A 125 6.76 -5.52 2.95
N TYR A 126 6.93 -6.78 2.59
CA TYR A 126 7.43 -7.86 3.45
C TYR A 126 8.96 -7.88 3.54
N THR A 127 9.53 -6.73 3.83
CA THR A 127 10.94 -6.57 4.17
C THR A 127 11.18 -6.89 5.66
N ASN A 128 12.42 -6.80 6.12
CA ASN A 128 12.75 -6.85 7.54
C ASN A 128 13.54 -5.60 7.95
N PRO A 129 12.91 -4.64 8.64
CA PRO A 129 11.53 -4.65 9.15
C PRO A 129 10.47 -4.53 8.04
N GLU A 130 9.26 -5.03 8.32
CA GLU A 130 8.08 -4.85 7.47
C GLU A 130 7.68 -3.37 7.38
N VAL A 131 7.05 -3.01 6.24
CA VAL A 131 6.41 -1.70 6.07
C VAL A 131 4.96 -1.92 5.68
N ALA A 132 4.04 -1.29 6.38
CA ALA A 132 2.62 -1.38 6.06
C ALA A 132 1.97 0.01 6.11
N GLY A 133 0.94 0.19 5.29
CA GLY A 133 0.19 1.44 5.27
C GLY A 133 -1.25 1.23 4.81
N VAL A 134 -2.15 2.07 5.29
CA VAL A 134 -3.55 2.12 4.88
C VAL A 134 -4.03 3.57 4.90
N GLY A 135 -4.92 3.92 4.00
CA GLY A 135 -5.48 5.26 3.89
C GLY A 135 -4.53 6.26 3.24
N LYS A 136 -4.81 7.56 3.44
CA LYS A 136 -4.05 8.66 2.86
C LYS A 136 -2.62 8.73 3.39
N THR A 137 -1.67 9.08 2.53
CA THR A 137 -0.29 9.39 2.91
C THR A 137 -0.14 10.88 3.24
N GLU A 138 0.89 11.20 4.00
CA GLU A 138 1.25 12.60 4.29
C GLU A 138 1.61 13.37 3.01
N GLU A 139 2.23 12.70 2.06
CA GLU A 139 2.61 13.25 0.76
C GLU A 139 1.38 13.62 -0.09
N GLU A 140 0.36 12.75 -0.13
CA GLU A 140 -0.90 13.03 -0.81
C GLU A 140 -1.64 14.21 -0.17
N LEU A 141 -1.70 14.27 1.16
CA LEU A 141 -2.35 15.35 1.90
C LEU A 141 -1.64 16.70 1.67
N LYS A 142 -0.31 16.71 1.66
CA LYS A 142 0.48 17.90 1.30
C LYS A 142 0.24 18.35 -0.14
N ALA A 143 0.16 17.39 -1.07
CA ALA A 143 -0.06 17.70 -2.48
C ALA A 143 -1.48 18.23 -2.76
N SER A 144 -2.49 17.74 -2.05
CA SER A 144 -3.87 18.21 -2.16
C SER A 144 -4.16 19.50 -1.39
N GLY A 145 -3.28 19.89 -0.46
CA GLY A 145 -3.52 21.02 0.45
C GLY A 145 -4.59 20.75 1.51
N GLU A 146 -4.98 19.50 1.69
CA GLU A 146 -5.92 19.10 2.73
C GLU A 146 -5.28 19.25 4.11
N TYR A 147 -6.04 19.80 5.07
CA TYR A 147 -5.58 19.86 6.45
C TYR A 147 -5.55 18.48 7.09
N TYR A 148 -4.52 18.19 7.85
CA TYR A 148 -4.40 16.97 8.64
C TYR A 148 -3.62 17.22 9.93
N ASN A 149 -3.88 16.39 10.93
CA ASN A 149 -3.05 16.24 12.10
C ASN A 149 -2.16 14.99 11.91
N LEU A 150 -0.95 15.06 12.43
CA LEU A 150 0.04 14.00 12.35
C LEU A 150 0.51 13.63 13.75
N VAL A 151 0.32 12.37 14.11
CA VAL A 151 0.99 11.74 15.26
C VAL A 151 2.03 10.76 14.74
N LYS A 152 3.22 10.82 15.31
CA LYS A 152 4.36 9.98 14.90
C LYS A 152 5.10 9.51 16.14
N ILE A 153 5.02 8.22 16.43
CA ILE A 153 5.65 7.61 17.59
C ILE A 153 6.54 6.43 17.20
N PRO A 154 7.60 6.15 17.99
CA PRO A 154 8.34 4.91 17.81
C PRO A 154 7.49 3.70 18.21
N MET A 155 7.69 2.56 17.54
CA MET A 155 7.01 1.30 17.90
C MET A 155 7.36 0.81 19.30
N THR A 156 8.41 1.36 19.92
CA THR A 156 8.82 1.07 21.31
C THR A 156 7.83 1.56 22.37
N TYR A 157 6.78 2.29 21.99
CA TYR A 157 5.61 2.51 22.85
C TYR A 157 4.87 1.21 23.19
N SER A 158 5.04 0.17 22.37
CA SER A 158 4.60 -1.18 22.72
C SER A 158 5.72 -1.96 23.41
N GLY A 159 5.49 -2.39 24.66
CA GLY A 159 6.43 -3.27 25.39
C GLY A 159 6.63 -4.61 24.69
N ARG A 160 5.61 -5.15 24.01
CA ARG A 160 5.70 -6.38 23.23
C ARG A 160 6.64 -6.21 22.03
N PHE A 161 6.57 -5.07 21.34
CA PHE A 161 7.49 -4.77 20.25
C PHE A 161 8.95 -4.77 20.72
N VAL A 162 9.22 -4.16 21.88
CA VAL A 162 10.57 -4.14 22.46
C VAL A 162 11.05 -5.54 22.81
N ALA A 163 10.18 -6.39 23.38
CA ALA A 163 10.52 -7.75 23.76
C ALA A 163 10.84 -8.66 22.56
N GLU A 164 10.20 -8.42 21.42
CA GLU A 164 10.37 -9.25 20.21
C GLU A 164 11.43 -8.72 19.24
N ASN A 165 11.84 -7.46 19.36
CA ASN A 165 12.75 -6.79 18.44
C ASN A 165 13.92 -6.14 19.19
N GLU A 166 14.99 -6.89 19.45
CA GLU A 166 16.16 -6.47 20.26
C GLU A 166 16.82 -5.16 19.78
N ILE A 167 16.76 -4.85 18.50
CA ILE A 167 17.36 -3.64 17.88
C ILE A 167 16.26 -2.83 17.15
N GLY A 168 15.02 -2.94 17.62
CA GLY A 168 13.86 -2.49 16.87
C GLY A 168 13.72 -0.98 16.77
N ASN A 169 14.14 -0.42 15.64
CA ASN A 169 13.71 0.89 15.19
C ASN A 169 12.43 0.71 14.37
N GLY A 170 11.30 0.95 14.97
CA GLY A 170 10.01 0.95 14.31
C GLY A 170 9.33 2.30 14.43
N LEU A 171 8.33 2.53 13.62
CA LEU A 171 7.56 3.76 13.55
C LEU A 171 6.08 3.46 13.37
N CYS A 172 5.25 4.14 14.13
CA CYS A 172 3.82 4.28 13.88
C CYS A 172 3.51 5.74 13.55
N LYS A 173 2.88 5.97 12.40
CA LYS A 173 2.41 7.27 11.93
C LYS A 173 0.90 7.21 11.77
N LEU A 174 0.16 8.07 12.47
CA LEU A 174 -1.29 8.20 12.39
C LEU A 174 -1.65 9.58 11.81
N LEU A 175 -2.59 9.60 10.88
CA LEU A 175 -3.09 10.81 10.23
C LEU A 175 -4.58 10.96 10.48
N THR A 176 -5.00 12.16 10.87
CA THR A 176 -6.42 12.48 11.08
C THR A 176 -6.81 13.75 10.31
N ASN A 177 -8.08 13.85 9.93
CA ASN A 177 -8.63 15.07 9.33
C ASN A 177 -9.04 16.10 10.40
N VAL A 178 -9.60 17.24 9.96
CA VAL A 178 -10.07 18.34 10.84
C VAL A 178 -11.15 17.90 11.83
N ASN A 179 -11.89 16.85 11.53
CA ASN A 179 -12.96 16.31 12.38
C ASN A 179 -12.44 15.22 13.34
N GLY A 180 -11.13 14.99 13.39
CA GLY A 180 -10.52 13.92 14.19
C GLY A 180 -10.71 12.50 13.65
N GLN A 181 -11.25 12.34 12.44
CA GLN A 181 -11.37 11.01 11.82
C GLN A 181 -10.01 10.49 11.37
N ILE A 182 -9.76 9.23 11.63
CA ILE A 182 -8.55 8.53 11.20
C ILE A 182 -8.64 8.32 9.68
N ILE A 183 -7.69 8.92 8.95
CA ILE A 183 -7.65 8.90 7.48
C ILE A 183 -6.43 8.19 6.91
N GLY A 184 -5.47 7.82 7.75
CA GLY A 184 -4.30 7.05 7.34
C GLY A 184 -3.45 6.58 8.51
N CYS A 185 -2.82 5.42 8.32
CA CYS A 185 -1.84 4.88 9.26
C CYS A 185 -0.72 4.20 8.50
N HIS A 186 0.52 4.42 8.95
CA HIS A 186 1.71 3.85 8.31
C HIS A 186 2.66 3.34 9.37
N LEU A 187 3.12 2.11 9.20
CA LEU A 187 3.92 1.37 10.15
C LEU A 187 5.24 0.92 9.53
N VAL A 188 6.30 0.96 10.31
CA VAL A 188 7.57 0.30 10.03
C VAL A 188 7.94 -0.52 11.25
N GLY A 189 8.10 -1.83 11.11
CA GLY A 189 8.44 -2.73 12.21
C GLY A 189 7.61 -4.01 12.17
N ASN A 190 8.12 -5.11 12.73
CA ASN A 190 7.41 -6.39 12.75
C ASN A 190 6.46 -6.48 13.95
N PRO A 191 5.26 -7.00 13.78
CA PRO A 191 4.61 -7.49 12.58
C PRO A 191 3.63 -6.46 11.96
N ALA A 192 4.14 -5.46 11.23
CA ALA A 192 3.30 -4.41 10.64
C ALA A 192 2.20 -4.97 9.72
N SER A 193 2.48 -6.06 9.01
CA SER A 193 1.52 -6.74 8.12
C SER A 193 0.27 -7.23 8.85
N GLU A 194 0.43 -7.71 10.07
CA GLU A 194 -0.68 -8.26 10.86
C GLU A 194 -1.50 -7.16 11.55
N ILE A 195 -0.84 -6.11 12.04
CA ILE A 195 -1.50 -5.09 12.85
C ILE A 195 -2.09 -3.94 12.03
N ILE A 196 -1.70 -3.77 10.76
CA ILE A 196 -2.22 -2.67 9.92
C ILE A 196 -3.73 -2.77 9.70
N VAL A 197 -4.31 -3.97 9.75
CA VAL A 197 -5.75 -4.17 9.61
C VAL A 197 -6.55 -3.44 10.70
N ILE A 198 -5.98 -3.25 11.89
CA ILE A 198 -6.60 -2.50 12.99
C ILE A 198 -6.89 -1.06 12.55
N ALA A 199 -5.90 -0.40 11.94
CA ALA A 199 -6.07 0.93 11.39
C ALA A 199 -6.95 0.92 10.13
N GLY A 200 -6.89 -0.16 9.33
CA GLY A 200 -7.77 -0.35 8.18
C GLY A 200 -9.25 -0.31 8.55
N ILE A 201 -9.63 -0.98 9.63
CA ILE A 201 -11.00 -0.93 10.18
C ILE A 201 -11.39 0.50 10.57
N ALA A 202 -10.48 1.24 11.22
CA ALA A 202 -10.75 2.61 11.62
C ALA A 202 -10.95 3.55 10.41
N VAL A 203 -10.15 3.40 9.36
CA VAL A 203 -10.26 4.18 8.12
C VAL A 203 -11.55 3.83 7.37
N GLU A 204 -11.86 2.52 7.24
CA GLU A 204 -13.05 2.02 6.53
C GLU A 204 -14.34 2.58 7.13
N HIS A 205 -14.46 2.52 8.46
CA HIS A 205 -15.65 2.99 9.18
C HIS A 205 -15.64 4.48 9.52
N GLY A 206 -14.56 5.20 9.18
CA GLY A 206 -14.42 6.63 9.45
C GLY A 206 -14.41 6.98 10.95
N TYR A 207 -13.88 6.07 11.79
CA TYR A 207 -13.79 6.33 13.23
C TYR A 207 -12.97 7.58 13.53
N THR A 208 -13.49 8.38 14.46
CA THR A 208 -12.70 9.43 15.09
C THR A 208 -11.73 8.84 16.12
N VAL A 209 -10.68 9.60 16.45
CA VAL A 209 -9.75 9.23 17.53
C VAL A 209 -10.51 8.95 18.83
N ASP A 210 -11.50 9.78 19.19
CA ASP A 210 -12.26 9.62 20.44
C ASP A 210 -13.17 8.38 20.46
N GLU A 211 -13.68 7.98 19.30
CA GLU A 211 -14.42 6.72 19.16
C GLU A 211 -13.48 5.52 19.24
N PHE A 212 -12.35 5.59 18.53
CA PHE A 212 -11.43 4.46 18.44
C PHE A 212 -10.66 4.20 19.76
N LYS A 213 -10.44 5.24 20.59
CA LYS A 213 -9.92 5.10 21.97
C LYS A 213 -10.76 4.17 22.86
N LYS A 214 -12.05 4.00 22.56
CA LYS A 214 -12.96 3.12 23.33
C LYS A 214 -12.75 1.65 23.02
N THR A 215 -12.01 1.33 21.95
CA THR A 215 -11.67 -0.04 21.60
C THR A 215 -10.66 -0.61 22.60
N VAL A 216 -10.96 -1.77 23.16
CA VAL A 216 -10.04 -2.45 24.09
C VAL A 216 -9.01 -3.22 23.30
N PHE A 217 -7.75 -2.88 23.50
CA PHE A 217 -6.61 -3.61 22.92
C PHE A 217 -6.08 -4.64 23.92
N PRO A 218 -5.73 -5.86 23.47
CA PRO A 218 -5.11 -6.82 24.38
C PRO A 218 -3.69 -6.40 24.76
N HIS A 219 -3.32 -6.63 26.02
CA HIS A 219 -1.99 -6.32 26.55
C HIS A 219 -1.28 -7.62 27.00
N PRO A 220 0.03 -7.81 26.68
CA PRO A 220 0.86 -6.96 25.82
C PRO A 220 0.76 -7.36 24.34
N THR A 221 0.59 -6.42 23.44
CA THR A 221 0.59 -6.64 21.98
C THR A 221 1.31 -5.54 21.22
N VAL A 222 1.78 -5.84 20.00
CA VAL A 222 2.39 -4.82 19.14
C VAL A 222 1.35 -3.82 18.63
N GLY A 223 0.10 -4.23 18.50
CA GLY A 223 -1.02 -3.36 18.12
C GLY A 223 -1.25 -2.17 19.04
N GLU A 224 -0.78 -2.25 20.29
CA GLU A 224 -0.82 -1.12 21.24
C GLU A 224 -0.05 0.10 20.75
N ALA A 225 0.91 -0.03 19.83
CA ALA A 225 1.56 1.13 19.23
C ALA A 225 0.54 2.01 18.46
N ILE A 226 -0.47 1.41 17.83
CA ILE A 226 -1.56 2.17 17.20
C ILE A 226 -2.44 2.80 18.29
N HIS A 227 -2.77 2.06 19.33
CA HIS A 227 -3.59 2.56 20.45
C HIS A 227 -2.92 3.74 21.17
N GLU A 228 -1.64 3.63 21.51
CA GLU A 228 -0.88 4.71 22.16
C GLU A 228 -0.82 5.98 21.29
N SER A 229 -0.77 5.84 19.95
CA SER A 229 -0.79 6.99 19.06
C SER A 229 -2.10 7.81 19.11
N LEU A 230 -3.18 7.23 19.62
CA LEU A 230 -4.47 7.93 19.76
C LEU A 230 -4.49 8.96 20.92
N TYR A 231 -3.54 8.87 21.86
CA TYR A 231 -3.49 9.72 23.06
C TYR A 231 -2.53 10.91 22.93
N LEU A 232 -1.90 11.06 21.78
CA LEU A 232 -0.94 12.13 21.47
C LEU A 232 -1.49 13.02 20.35
#